data_863478951c44b622ce37e16a211bf169
#
_entry.id   863478951c44b622ce37e16a211bf169
#
_cell.length_a   1.000
_cell.length_b   1.000
_cell.length_c   1.000
_cell.angle_alpha   90.00
_cell.angle_beta   90.00
_cell.angle_gamma   90.00
#
_symmetry.space_group_name_H-M   'P 1'
#
loop_
_entity.id
_entity.type
_entity.pdbx_description
1 polymer ?
#
loop_
_entity_poly.entity_id
_entity_poly.type
_entity_poly.pdbx_seq_one_letter_code
_entity_poly.pdbx_strand_id
1 'polypeptide(L)'
;MFIPTDILRAALLCVAGEKETREYLKGVYITPTHIKATDGRALVMMEHGCEVGNDIDGVFIFDGDIPDEAVDAELTAIIADGSNWYAVHYDENEKPICSNMLELLDCQYPDFSKVLPPDPGPCEEFPMFTSQLLALPHLMFGSGFGPVKFKPYGKGAPCQLLLDPVTNHLYGNPFLVIMPLRDNAFELCQGVLNEI
;
A
#
# COMPACT_ATOMS: atom_id res chain seq x y z
N MET A 1 -15.92 11.24 -1.90
CA MET A 1 -14.46 11.59 -1.91
C MET A 1 -13.89 11.08 -3.21
N PHE A 2 -13.14 11.91 -3.94
CA PHE A 2 -12.44 11.48 -5.17
C PHE A 2 -10.96 11.27 -4.86
N ILE A 3 -10.43 10.11 -5.21
CA ILE A 3 -9.03 9.73 -5.00
C ILE A 3 -8.41 9.44 -6.37
N PRO A 4 -7.17 9.87 -6.66
CA PRO A 4 -6.45 9.42 -7.86
C PRO A 4 -6.40 7.90 -7.89
N THR A 5 -6.85 7.29 -9.00
CA THR A 5 -6.96 5.83 -9.11
C THR A 5 -5.61 5.14 -8.99
N ASP A 6 -4.53 5.76 -9.45
CA ASP A 6 -3.17 5.20 -9.33
C ASP A 6 -2.69 5.14 -7.88
N ILE A 7 -3.05 6.12 -7.04
CA ILE A 7 -2.76 6.09 -5.60
C ILE A 7 -3.53 4.94 -4.93
N LEU A 8 -4.80 4.74 -5.29
CA LEU A 8 -5.60 3.63 -4.79
C LEU A 8 -5.01 2.27 -5.21
N ARG A 9 -4.65 2.12 -6.50
CA ARG A 9 -4.00 0.88 -7.01
C ARG A 9 -2.70 0.58 -6.27
N ALA A 10 -1.87 1.60 -6.09
CA ALA A 10 -0.63 1.44 -5.34
C ALA A 10 -0.88 0.96 -3.90
N ALA A 11 -1.88 1.51 -3.21
CA ALA A 11 -2.24 1.08 -1.86
C ALA A 11 -2.73 -0.38 -1.82
N LEU A 12 -3.57 -0.79 -2.78
CA LEU A 12 -4.11 -2.16 -2.86
C LEU A 12 -3.04 -3.23 -3.03
N LEU A 13 -1.86 -2.91 -3.56
CA LEU A 13 -0.72 -3.85 -3.61
C LEU A 13 -0.11 -4.17 -2.24
N CYS A 14 -0.46 -3.40 -1.21
CA CYS A 14 -0.01 -3.61 0.17
C CYS A 14 -1.09 -4.19 1.08
N VAL A 15 -2.23 -4.62 0.59
CA VAL A 15 -3.24 -5.31 1.40
C VAL A 15 -2.91 -6.80 1.52
N ALA A 16 -3.35 -7.42 2.60
CA ALA A 16 -3.16 -8.85 2.80
C ALA A 16 -4.17 -9.67 1.97
N GLY A 17 -3.77 -10.87 1.56
CA GLY A 17 -4.64 -11.78 0.83
C GLY A 17 -5.72 -12.41 1.72
N GLU A 18 -6.68 -13.10 1.10
CA GLU A 18 -7.87 -13.68 1.73
C GLU A 18 -7.60 -14.58 2.94
N LYS A 19 -6.44 -15.27 2.98
CA LYS A 19 -6.08 -16.19 4.07
C LYS A 19 -5.64 -15.47 5.37
N GLU A 20 -5.49 -14.14 5.34
CA GLU A 20 -5.16 -13.38 6.55
C GLU A 20 -6.37 -13.37 7.49
N THR A 21 -6.11 -13.55 8.78
CA THR A 21 -7.15 -13.58 9.81
C THR A 21 -7.47 -12.22 10.41
N ARG A 22 -6.54 -11.27 10.25
CA ARG A 22 -6.72 -9.89 10.70
C ARG A 22 -7.43 -9.09 9.59
N GLU A 23 -8.75 -8.97 9.71
CA GLU A 23 -9.60 -8.37 8.67
C GLU A 23 -9.11 -6.97 8.24
N TYR A 24 -8.65 -6.13 9.17
CA TYR A 24 -8.18 -4.77 8.88
C TYR A 24 -6.96 -4.73 7.94
N LEU A 25 -6.20 -5.81 7.79
CA LEU A 25 -5.09 -5.89 6.85
C LEU A 25 -5.53 -6.19 5.41
N LYS A 26 -6.77 -6.67 5.21
CA LYS A 26 -7.33 -6.96 3.89
C LYS A 26 -7.88 -5.70 3.19
N GLY A 27 -7.99 -4.59 3.90
CA GLY A 27 -8.53 -3.34 3.38
C GLY A 27 -7.53 -2.20 3.36
N VAL A 28 -7.91 -1.15 2.67
CA VAL A 28 -7.22 0.13 2.68
C VAL A 28 -7.87 1.05 3.71
N TYR A 29 -7.05 1.75 4.49
CA TYR A 29 -7.51 2.77 5.42
C TYR A 29 -7.48 4.14 4.74
N ILE A 30 -8.66 4.71 4.52
CA ILE A 30 -8.84 6.01 3.89
C ILE A 30 -9.18 7.01 4.99
N THR A 31 -8.40 8.07 5.11
CA THR A 31 -8.60 9.19 6.03
C THR A 31 -8.91 10.46 5.23
N PRO A 32 -9.25 11.59 5.85
CA PRO A 32 -9.46 12.85 5.13
C PRO A 32 -8.27 13.33 4.29
N THR A 33 -7.05 12.86 4.56
CA THR A 33 -5.83 13.33 3.90
C THR A 33 -4.97 12.24 3.27
N HIS A 34 -5.08 10.98 3.75
CA HIS A 34 -4.18 9.91 3.35
C HIS A 34 -4.93 8.61 3.06
N ILE A 35 -4.34 7.82 2.17
CA ILE A 35 -4.64 6.40 2.02
C ILE A 35 -3.48 5.58 2.59
N LYS A 36 -3.80 4.51 3.33
CA LYS A 36 -2.84 3.64 4.01
C LYS A 36 -3.17 2.18 3.78
N ALA A 37 -2.16 1.34 3.59
CA ALA A 37 -2.34 -0.10 3.50
C ALA A 37 -1.13 -0.84 4.08
N THR A 38 -1.35 -2.05 4.61
CA THR A 38 -0.29 -2.95 5.06
C THR A 38 -0.75 -4.40 5.07
N ASP A 39 0.13 -5.31 4.64
CA ASP A 39 -0.03 -6.77 4.79
C ASP A 39 0.75 -7.33 6.00
N GLY A 40 1.36 -6.44 6.79
CA GLY A 40 2.25 -6.80 7.91
C GLY A 40 3.70 -7.03 7.50
N ARG A 41 4.05 -7.06 6.20
CA ARG A 41 5.42 -7.16 5.67
C ARG A 41 5.84 -5.92 4.89
N ALA A 42 4.88 -5.27 4.27
CA ALA A 42 5.02 -3.95 3.67
C ALA A 42 3.96 -3.02 4.24
N LEU A 43 4.21 -1.74 4.21
CA LEU A 43 3.21 -0.72 4.44
C LEU A 43 3.45 0.47 3.53
N VAL A 44 2.37 1.11 3.13
CA VAL A 44 2.39 2.36 2.37
C VAL A 44 1.41 3.36 2.98
N MET A 45 1.79 4.63 2.94
CA MET A 45 0.93 5.77 3.25
C MET A 45 1.20 6.86 2.21
N MET A 46 0.15 7.40 1.61
CA MET A 46 0.22 8.40 0.54
C MET A 46 -0.84 9.48 0.78
N GLU A 47 -0.51 10.72 0.49
CA GLU A 47 -1.46 11.82 0.44
C GLU A 47 -2.30 11.69 -0.84
N HIS A 48 -3.63 11.73 -0.73
CA HIS A 48 -4.49 11.61 -1.93
C HIS A 48 -4.88 12.97 -2.52
N GLY A 49 -4.51 14.08 -1.88
CA GLY A 49 -4.72 15.42 -2.42
C GLY A 49 -6.17 15.89 -2.54
N CYS A 50 -7.12 15.15 -1.97
CA CYS A 50 -8.54 15.54 -2.02
C CYS A 50 -8.78 16.80 -1.20
N GLU A 51 -9.79 17.60 -1.64
CA GLU A 51 -10.17 18.80 -0.91
C GLU A 51 -10.63 18.49 0.52
N VAL A 52 -10.27 19.38 1.43
CA VAL A 52 -10.64 19.30 2.85
C VAL A 52 -12.17 19.47 2.97
N GLY A 53 -12.82 18.56 3.67
CA GLY A 53 -14.27 18.55 3.86
C GLY A 53 -14.94 17.20 3.65
N ASN A 54 -14.16 16.21 3.23
CA ASN A 54 -14.60 14.83 3.18
C ASN A 54 -14.35 14.15 4.53
N ASP A 55 -15.43 13.72 5.18
CA ASP A 55 -15.40 13.09 6.51
C ASP A 55 -15.18 11.56 6.45
N ILE A 56 -14.65 11.05 5.33
CA ILE A 56 -14.35 9.62 5.23
C ILE A 56 -13.14 9.30 6.08
N ASP A 57 -13.35 8.44 7.07
CA ASP A 57 -12.31 7.90 7.95
C ASP A 57 -12.68 6.46 8.28
N GLY A 58 -12.10 5.49 7.54
CA GLY A 58 -12.48 4.10 7.68
C GLY A 58 -11.63 3.13 6.87
N VAL A 59 -11.69 1.87 7.25
CA VAL A 59 -11.04 0.76 6.52
C VAL A 59 -12.03 0.15 5.55
N PHE A 60 -11.67 0.14 4.28
CA PHE A 60 -12.51 -0.39 3.21
C PHE A 60 -11.87 -1.63 2.59
N ILE A 61 -12.60 -2.74 2.61
CA ILE A 61 -12.25 -3.95 1.84
C ILE A 61 -12.92 -3.83 0.47
N PHE A 62 -12.14 -4.02 -0.58
CA PHE A 62 -12.62 -4.09 -1.95
C PHE A 62 -13.10 -5.51 -2.27
N ASP A 63 -14.29 -5.64 -2.84
CA ASP A 63 -14.77 -6.91 -3.38
C ASP A 63 -14.10 -7.14 -4.74
N GLY A 64 -13.04 -7.95 -4.73
CA GLY A 64 -12.18 -8.20 -5.88
C GLY A 64 -11.17 -7.09 -6.19
N ASP A 65 -10.42 -7.28 -7.26
CA ASP A 65 -9.46 -6.30 -7.78
C ASP A 65 -10.19 -5.16 -8.50
N ILE A 66 -9.51 -4.04 -8.72
CA ILE A 66 -10.00 -3.01 -9.63
C ILE A 66 -10.14 -3.64 -11.02
N PRO A 67 -11.33 -3.59 -11.66
CA PRO A 67 -11.57 -4.23 -12.94
C PRO A 67 -10.61 -3.75 -14.04
N ASP A 68 -10.28 -4.63 -14.98
CA ASP A 68 -9.40 -4.31 -16.11
C ASP A 68 -9.94 -3.16 -16.96
N GLU A 69 -11.27 -2.99 -17.02
CA GLU A 69 -11.94 -1.90 -17.71
C GLU A 69 -11.59 -0.53 -17.12
N ALA A 70 -11.19 -0.49 -15.84
CA ALA A 70 -10.75 0.73 -15.16
C ALA A 70 -9.24 0.99 -15.33
N VAL A 71 -8.54 0.30 -16.23
CA VAL A 71 -7.09 0.50 -16.44
C VAL A 71 -6.74 1.97 -16.70
N ASP A 72 -7.59 2.67 -17.44
CA ASP A 72 -7.43 4.08 -17.81
C ASP A 72 -8.21 5.03 -16.88
N ALA A 73 -8.71 4.55 -15.74
CA ALA A 73 -9.40 5.40 -14.80
C ALA A 73 -8.43 6.38 -14.11
N GLU A 74 -8.75 7.66 -14.17
CA GLU A 74 -7.97 8.71 -13.50
C GLU A 74 -8.39 8.91 -12.04
N LEU A 75 -9.70 8.88 -11.79
CA LEU A 75 -10.27 9.15 -10.47
C LEU A 75 -11.18 8.02 -10.02
N THR A 76 -11.15 7.76 -8.72
CA THR A 76 -12.06 6.84 -8.04
C THR A 76 -12.84 7.58 -6.96
N ALA A 77 -14.16 7.58 -7.06
CA ALA A 77 -15.03 8.13 -6.04
C ALA A 77 -15.40 7.07 -5.01
N ILE A 78 -15.15 7.34 -3.73
CA ILE A 78 -15.67 6.54 -2.62
C ILE A 78 -17.02 7.14 -2.21
N ILE A 79 -18.11 6.36 -2.38
CA ILE A 79 -19.50 6.83 -2.29
C ILE A 79 -20.28 5.91 -1.35
N ALA A 80 -21.06 6.51 -0.44
CA ALA A 80 -22.07 5.80 0.32
C ALA A 80 -23.45 5.90 -0.37
N ASP A 81 -24.14 4.76 -0.49
CA ASP A 81 -25.55 4.69 -0.90
C ASP A 81 -26.34 3.88 0.14
N GLY A 82 -27.04 4.57 1.00
CA GLY A 82 -27.67 3.98 2.17
C GLY A 82 -26.65 3.36 3.12
N SER A 83 -26.70 2.03 3.29
CA SER A 83 -25.76 1.26 4.10
C SER A 83 -24.59 0.69 3.30
N ASN A 84 -24.59 0.84 1.98
CA ASN A 84 -23.60 0.26 1.09
C ASN A 84 -22.55 1.29 0.70
N TRP A 85 -21.35 0.81 0.44
CA TRP A 85 -20.23 1.62 -0.03
C TRP A 85 -19.76 1.12 -1.39
N TYR A 86 -19.33 2.05 -2.24
CA TYR A 86 -18.87 1.77 -3.59
C TYR A 86 -17.63 2.59 -3.92
N ALA A 87 -16.71 2.00 -4.67
CA ALA A 87 -15.66 2.70 -5.40
C ALA A 87 -16.11 2.79 -6.86
N VAL A 88 -16.38 3.99 -7.34
CA VAL A 88 -16.77 4.23 -8.74
C VAL A 88 -15.59 4.84 -9.47
N HIS A 89 -15.15 4.20 -10.55
CA HIS A 89 -14.01 4.61 -11.34
C HIS A 89 -14.41 5.47 -12.51
N TYR A 90 -13.71 6.57 -12.76
CA TYR A 90 -13.99 7.57 -13.78
C TYR A 90 -12.83 7.76 -14.73
N ASP A 91 -13.13 7.98 -16.01
CA ASP A 91 -12.17 8.35 -17.03
C ASP A 91 -11.78 9.85 -16.95
N GLU A 92 -10.88 10.29 -17.84
CA GLU A 92 -10.44 11.69 -17.98
C GLU A 92 -11.57 12.70 -18.27
N ASN A 93 -12.72 12.22 -18.75
CA ASN A 93 -13.91 13.03 -19.07
C ASN A 93 -14.96 12.99 -17.96
N GLU A 94 -14.58 12.54 -16.77
CA GLU A 94 -15.48 12.37 -15.61
C GLU A 94 -16.66 11.40 -15.88
N LYS A 95 -16.48 10.46 -16.82
CA LYS A 95 -17.49 9.46 -17.13
C LYS A 95 -17.21 8.19 -16.31
N PRO A 96 -18.24 7.64 -15.60
CA PRO A 96 -18.07 6.40 -14.86
C PRO A 96 -17.81 5.23 -15.82
N ILE A 97 -16.80 4.43 -15.52
CA ILE A 97 -16.40 3.24 -16.29
C ILE A 97 -17.00 1.99 -15.64
N CYS A 98 -16.70 1.78 -14.36
CA CYS A 98 -17.14 0.61 -13.59
C CYS A 98 -17.10 0.92 -12.08
N SER A 99 -17.45 -0.04 -11.25
CA SER A 99 -17.42 0.10 -9.80
C SER A 99 -17.13 -1.20 -9.08
N ASN A 100 -16.50 -1.10 -7.90
CA ASN A 100 -16.38 -2.17 -6.91
C ASN A 100 -17.35 -1.91 -5.75
N MET A 101 -17.91 -2.98 -5.19
CA MET A 101 -18.53 -2.92 -3.89
C MET A 101 -17.46 -2.86 -2.82
N LEU A 102 -17.72 -2.12 -1.73
CA LEU A 102 -16.82 -1.96 -0.60
C LEU A 102 -17.49 -2.41 0.68
N GLU A 103 -16.74 -3.08 1.53
CA GLU A 103 -17.12 -3.35 2.92
C GLU A 103 -16.39 -2.36 3.83
N LEU A 104 -17.14 -1.55 4.58
CA LEU A 104 -16.57 -0.68 5.62
C LEU A 104 -16.44 -1.46 6.92
N LEU A 105 -15.21 -1.55 7.43
CA LEU A 105 -14.91 -2.19 8.71
C LEU A 105 -14.91 -1.19 9.86
N ASP A 106 -15.62 -1.53 10.93
CA ASP A 106 -15.51 -0.84 12.23
C ASP A 106 -14.36 -1.46 13.03
N CYS A 107 -13.16 -0.97 12.80
CA CYS A 107 -11.96 -1.49 13.44
C CYS A 107 -10.91 -0.39 13.66
N GLN A 108 -9.97 -0.65 14.59
CA GLN A 108 -8.81 0.21 14.78
C GLN A 108 -7.68 -0.19 13.84
N TYR A 109 -7.24 0.75 12.98
CA TYR A 109 -6.11 0.54 12.09
C TYR A 109 -4.76 0.80 12.77
N PRO A 110 -3.67 0.10 12.39
CA PRO A 110 -2.35 0.30 12.97
C PRO A 110 -1.83 1.74 12.83
N ASP A 111 -1.16 2.23 13.88
CA ASP A 111 -0.53 3.54 13.88
C ASP A 111 0.85 3.48 13.20
N PHE A 112 0.94 3.97 11.98
CA PHE A 112 2.17 3.95 11.18
C PHE A 112 3.27 4.87 11.71
N SER A 113 2.94 5.83 12.57
CA SER A 113 3.95 6.72 13.18
C SER A 113 4.93 5.98 14.09
N LYS A 114 4.56 4.78 14.55
CA LYS A 114 5.34 3.94 15.49
C LYS A 114 6.09 2.80 14.80
N VAL A 115 5.98 2.67 13.47
CA VAL A 115 6.57 1.53 12.75
C VAL A 115 8.09 1.65 12.64
N LEU A 116 8.61 2.86 12.43
CA LEU A 116 10.05 3.09 12.37
C LEU A 116 10.60 3.47 13.75
N PRO A 117 11.75 2.92 14.14
CA PRO A 117 12.52 3.45 15.26
C PRO A 117 12.86 4.93 15.03
N PRO A 118 13.04 5.75 16.09
CA PRO A 118 13.34 7.18 15.95
C PRO A 118 14.63 7.45 15.17
N ASP A 119 15.64 6.60 15.36
CA ASP A 119 16.93 6.71 14.70
C ASP A 119 17.29 5.40 13.98
N PRO A 120 17.87 5.47 12.77
CA PRO A 120 18.44 4.29 12.14
C PRO A 120 19.62 3.79 12.96
N GLY A 121 19.54 2.53 13.40
CA GLY A 121 20.64 1.86 14.08
C GLY A 121 21.81 1.60 13.11
N PRO A 122 23.00 1.24 13.65
CA PRO A 122 24.10 0.82 12.81
C PRO A 122 23.70 -0.43 12.04
N CYS A 123 23.94 -0.42 10.74
CA CYS A 123 23.63 -1.52 9.83
C CYS A 123 24.95 -1.99 9.19
N GLU A 124 25.67 -2.86 9.89
CA GLU A 124 26.94 -3.43 9.41
C GLU A 124 26.72 -4.40 8.24
N GLU A 125 25.59 -5.12 8.28
CA GLU A 125 25.16 -6.02 7.23
C GLU A 125 23.80 -5.53 6.66
N PHE A 126 23.73 -5.43 5.33
CA PHE A 126 22.48 -5.02 4.67
C PHE A 126 21.41 -6.10 4.84
N PRO A 127 20.16 -5.74 5.24
CA PRO A 127 19.11 -6.72 5.46
C PRO A 127 18.68 -7.42 4.16
N MET A 128 18.22 -8.67 4.29
CA MET A 128 17.66 -9.45 3.19
C MET A 128 16.15 -9.19 3.06
N PHE A 129 15.67 -9.14 1.83
CA PHE A 129 14.24 -8.96 1.52
C PHE A 129 13.78 -10.04 0.53
N THR A 130 12.48 -10.33 0.52
CA THR A 130 11.89 -11.15 -0.55
C THR A 130 11.88 -10.37 -1.86
N SER A 131 12.02 -11.08 -2.99
CA SER A 131 11.91 -10.46 -4.33
C SER A 131 10.57 -9.75 -4.54
N GLN A 132 9.49 -10.25 -3.94
CA GLN A 132 8.17 -9.62 -3.99
C GLN A 132 8.19 -8.21 -3.38
N LEU A 133 8.80 -8.04 -2.19
CA LEU A 133 8.91 -6.73 -1.54
C LEU A 133 9.81 -5.77 -2.32
N LEU A 134 10.88 -6.28 -2.93
CA LEU A 134 11.77 -5.48 -3.77
C LEU A 134 11.11 -5.01 -5.07
N ALA A 135 10.11 -5.74 -5.58
CA ALA A 135 9.36 -5.37 -6.77
C ALA A 135 8.28 -4.30 -6.50
N LEU A 136 7.87 -4.08 -5.25
CA LEU A 136 6.77 -3.17 -4.91
C LEU A 136 6.91 -1.76 -5.51
N PRO A 137 8.07 -1.06 -5.44
CA PRO A 137 8.16 0.27 -6.01
C PRO A 137 7.85 0.31 -7.52
N HIS A 138 8.29 -0.71 -8.26
CA HIS A 138 8.00 -0.83 -9.68
C HIS A 138 6.51 -1.12 -9.95
N LEU A 139 5.91 -2.03 -9.18
CA LEU A 139 4.50 -2.41 -9.34
C LEU A 139 3.55 -1.28 -8.93
N MET A 140 3.89 -0.53 -7.89
CA MET A 140 3.05 0.53 -7.33
C MET A 140 3.10 1.82 -8.14
N PHE A 141 4.29 2.20 -8.61
CA PHE A 141 4.54 3.54 -9.15
C PHE A 141 4.83 3.54 -10.66
N GLY A 142 4.43 2.47 -11.34
CA GLY A 142 4.52 2.36 -12.79
C GLY A 142 5.94 2.27 -13.33
N SER A 143 6.09 2.53 -14.63
CA SER A 143 7.33 2.36 -15.39
C SER A 143 8.39 3.46 -15.16
N GLY A 144 8.33 4.16 -14.04
CA GLY A 144 9.30 5.21 -13.74
C GLY A 144 10.72 4.62 -13.62
N PHE A 145 11.70 5.28 -14.25
CA PHE A 145 13.13 5.02 -14.01
C PHE A 145 13.59 5.60 -12.65
N GLY A 146 12.65 5.79 -11.74
CA GLY A 146 12.95 6.42 -10.46
C GLY A 146 13.91 5.59 -9.64
N PRO A 147 15.04 6.14 -9.19
CA PRO A 147 15.91 5.45 -8.25
C PRO A 147 15.23 5.29 -6.91
N VAL A 148 15.40 4.11 -6.31
CA VAL A 148 14.93 3.81 -4.95
C VAL A 148 16.14 3.74 -4.03
N LYS A 149 16.14 4.55 -2.97
CA LYS A 149 17.18 4.53 -1.95
C LYS A 149 16.68 3.79 -0.71
N PHE A 150 17.42 2.76 -0.30
CA PHE A 150 17.12 2.01 0.92
C PHE A 150 17.66 2.74 2.15
N LYS A 151 16.80 2.89 3.18
CA LYS A 151 17.16 3.42 4.49
C LYS A 151 16.81 2.37 5.54
N PRO A 152 17.72 1.41 5.83
CA PRO A 152 17.50 0.39 6.85
C PRO A 152 17.61 1.01 8.24
N TYR A 153 16.79 0.52 9.18
CA TYR A 153 16.81 0.93 10.58
C TYR A 153 17.50 -0.11 11.49
N GLY A 154 18.17 -1.09 10.90
CA GLY A 154 18.91 -2.18 11.54
C GLY A 154 18.72 -3.49 10.78
N LYS A 155 19.53 -4.50 11.06
CA LYS A 155 19.53 -5.78 10.33
C LYS A 155 18.16 -6.49 10.35
N GLY A 156 17.49 -6.52 11.51
CA GLY A 156 16.16 -7.11 11.69
C GLY A 156 15.02 -6.09 11.82
N ALA A 157 15.31 -4.81 11.57
CA ALA A 157 14.35 -3.72 11.69
C ALA A 157 13.78 -3.33 10.32
N PRO A 158 12.64 -2.60 10.27
CA PRO A 158 12.06 -2.13 9.01
C PRO A 158 13.05 -1.35 8.16
N CYS A 159 12.85 -1.36 6.84
CA CYS A 159 13.60 -0.55 5.89
C CYS A 159 12.65 0.40 5.17
N GLN A 160 12.89 1.69 5.26
CA GLN A 160 12.16 2.69 4.48
C GLN A 160 12.75 2.75 3.07
N LEU A 161 11.87 2.75 2.06
CA LEU A 161 12.24 2.98 0.68
C LEU A 161 11.97 4.44 0.34
N LEU A 162 13.05 5.19 0.08
CA LEU A 162 12.96 6.60 -0.32
C LEU A 162 12.87 6.65 -1.84
N LEU A 163 11.83 7.27 -2.33
CA LEU A 163 11.53 7.38 -3.76
C LEU A 163 12.05 8.71 -4.31
N ASP A 164 12.19 8.79 -5.61
CA ASP A 164 12.62 9.99 -6.29
C ASP A 164 11.58 11.12 -6.22
N PRO A 165 11.99 12.40 -6.48
CA PRO A 165 11.08 13.54 -6.35
C PRO A 165 9.88 13.52 -7.29
N VAL A 166 9.99 12.90 -8.47
CA VAL A 166 8.88 12.82 -9.44
C VAL A 166 7.83 11.84 -8.92
N THR A 167 8.25 10.66 -8.50
CA THR A 167 7.37 9.66 -7.86
C THR A 167 6.70 10.24 -6.61
N ASN A 168 7.45 10.95 -5.76
CA ASN A 168 6.89 11.60 -4.59
C ASN A 168 5.79 12.61 -4.95
N HIS A 169 6.01 13.40 -5.97
CA HIS A 169 5.05 14.41 -6.42
C HIS A 169 3.77 13.76 -7.00
N LEU A 170 3.92 12.75 -7.85
CA LEU A 170 2.80 12.10 -8.53
C LEU A 170 1.93 11.25 -7.61
N TYR A 171 2.54 10.61 -6.60
CA TYR A 171 1.86 9.66 -5.73
C TYR A 171 1.68 10.14 -4.28
N GLY A 172 1.66 11.46 -4.06
CA GLY A 172 1.34 12.03 -2.75
C GLY A 172 2.34 11.65 -1.66
N ASN A 173 3.64 11.87 -1.92
CA ASN A 173 4.73 11.66 -0.96
C ASN A 173 4.72 10.27 -0.31
N PRO A 174 4.85 9.16 -1.06
CA PRO A 174 4.71 7.83 -0.51
C PRO A 174 5.69 7.55 0.64
N PHE A 175 5.16 7.18 1.79
CA PHE A 175 5.91 6.60 2.88
C PHE A 175 5.82 5.08 2.75
N LEU A 176 6.82 4.46 2.11
CA LEU A 176 6.89 3.03 1.85
C LEU A 176 7.92 2.37 2.74
N VAL A 177 7.51 1.34 3.49
CA VAL A 177 8.39 0.58 4.39
C VAL A 177 8.20 -0.90 4.14
N ILE A 178 9.30 -1.65 4.15
CA ILE A 178 9.32 -3.11 4.00
C ILE A 178 10.04 -3.78 5.17
N MET A 179 9.58 -4.99 5.53
CA MET A 179 10.18 -5.80 6.58
C MET A 179 11.24 -6.74 6.01
N PRO A 180 12.41 -6.85 6.66
CA PRO A 180 13.45 -7.79 6.25
C PRO A 180 13.07 -9.25 6.57
N LEU A 181 13.71 -10.16 5.88
CA LEU A 181 13.74 -11.58 6.22
C LEU A 181 14.57 -11.81 7.49
N ARG A 182 14.37 -12.96 8.11
CA ARG A 182 15.23 -13.44 9.20
C ARG A 182 16.62 -13.79 8.67
N ASP A 183 17.63 -13.68 9.51
CA ASP A 183 19.03 -13.93 9.14
C ASP A 183 19.28 -15.34 8.58
N ASN A 184 18.52 -16.33 9.04
CA ASN A 184 18.64 -17.73 8.61
C ASN A 184 17.77 -18.08 7.38
N ALA A 185 17.28 -17.08 6.62
CA ALA A 185 16.39 -17.34 5.49
C ALA A 185 17.02 -18.25 4.41
N PHE A 186 18.33 -18.08 4.11
CA PHE A 186 19.03 -18.94 3.17
C PHE A 186 19.19 -20.38 3.69
N GLU A 187 19.48 -20.56 4.97
CA GLU A 187 19.59 -21.88 5.59
C GLU A 187 18.25 -22.64 5.55
N LEU A 188 17.13 -21.91 5.80
CA LEU A 188 15.80 -22.48 5.68
C LEU A 188 15.49 -22.93 4.24
N CYS A 189 15.86 -22.13 3.25
CA CYS A 189 15.69 -22.51 1.83
C CYS A 189 16.56 -23.72 1.47
N GLN A 190 17.80 -23.81 1.98
CA GLN A 190 18.67 -24.97 1.76
C GLN A 190 18.09 -26.24 2.41
N GLY A 191 17.44 -26.12 3.59
CA GLY A 191 16.76 -27.24 4.25
C GLY A 191 15.68 -27.86 3.37
N VAL A 192 14.86 -27.04 2.73
CA VAL A 192 13.80 -27.49 1.80
C VAL A 192 14.38 -28.25 0.60
N LEU A 193 15.53 -27.81 0.04
CA LEU A 193 16.19 -28.50 -1.06
C LEU A 193 16.68 -29.90 -0.68
N ASN A 194 17.02 -30.12 0.59
CA ASN A 194 17.51 -31.42 1.06
C ASN A 194 16.36 -32.43 1.34
N GLU A 195 15.12 -31.97 1.33
CA GLU A 195 13.91 -32.79 1.52
C GLU A 195 13.24 -33.22 0.19
N ILE A 196 13.69 -32.66 -0.95
CA ILE A 196 13.25 -32.98 -2.30
C ILE A 196 14.20 -34.01 -2.93
#